data_51dde40eeedf6bf7b4cf25d4f7411bfb
#
_entry.id   51dde40eeedf6bf7b4cf25d4f7411bfb
#
_cell.length_a   1.000
_cell.length_b   1.000
_cell.length_c   1.000
_cell.angle_alpha   90.00
_cell.angle_beta   90.00
_cell.angle_gamma   90.00
#
_symmetry.space_group_name_H-M   'P 1'
#
loop_
_entity.id
_entity.type
_entity.pdbx_description
1 polymer ?
#
loop_
_entity_poly.entity_id
_entity_poly.type
_entity_poly.pdbx_seq_one_letter_code
_entity_poly.pdbx_strand_id
1 'polypeptide(L)'
;MARTETHFIWTGDYAGRLAQLQAAADAAKDDATPLLGGEEHPYDVLARDYATLLEEAEAAGLRIVVRGPRDDEWDDLVDAHPPRTDEQFADGDKALGFNERTGLRPLILAGLVEPAIDTRSRFDDWVAEHGLSRGDIKAVALKVWALTNGVNAVDPKSLPPLPTRAAVEN
;
A
#
# COMPACT_ATOMS: atom_id res chain seq x y z
N MET A 1 7.53 -7.93 20.51
CA MET A 1 6.44 -8.35 19.59
C MET A 1 6.70 -7.72 18.24
N ALA A 2 6.70 -8.50 17.17
CA ALA A 2 6.80 -7.94 15.82
C ALA A 2 5.55 -7.11 15.49
N ARG A 3 5.76 -5.92 14.95
CA ARG A 3 4.65 -5.06 14.49
C ARG A 3 4.01 -5.72 13.27
N THR A 4 2.68 -5.89 13.31
CA THR A 4 1.90 -6.37 12.17
C THR A 4 1.05 -5.24 11.61
N GLU A 5 0.85 -5.23 10.31
CA GLU A 5 -0.05 -4.30 9.63
C GLU A 5 -0.96 -5.05 8.66
N THR A 6 -2.19 -4.54 8.53
CA THR A 6 -3.13 -4.99 7.51
C THR A 6 -2.95 -4.14 6.26
N HIS A 7 -2.91 -4.80 5.11
CA HIS A 7 -2.88 -4.18 3.80
C HIS A 7 -4.01 -4.74 2.95
N PHE A 8 -4.63 -3.88 2.13
CA PHE A 8 -5.66 -4.27 1.20
C PHE A 8 -5.14 -4.14 -0.24
N ILE A 9 -5.28 -5.21 -1.01
CA ILE A 9 -5.08 -5.16 -2.45
C ILE A 9 -6.45 -4.92 -3.07
N TRP A 10 -6.66 -3.75 -3.63
CA TRP A 10 -7.93 -3.39 -4.23
C TRP A 10 -8.06 -4.02 -5.61
N THR A 11 -9.16 -4.74 -5.80
CA THR A 11 -9.53 -5.32 -7.09
C THR A 11 -10.40 -4.33 -7.87
N GLY A 12 -10.28 -4.28 -9.20
CA GLY A 12 -11.03 -3.33 -10.02
C GLY A 12 -10.41 -1.92 -10.05
N ASP A 13 -11.21 -0.91 -10.42
CA ASP A 13 -10.75 0.48 -10.64
C ASP A 13 -10.90 1.39 -9.41
N TYR A 14 -10.88 0.83 -8.21
CA TYR A 14 -11.00 1.63 -6.99
C TYR A 14 -9.87 2.65 -6.83
N ALA A 15 -8.65 2.26 -7.14
CA ALA A 15 -7.48 3.16 -7.02
C ALA A 15 -7.61 4.40 -7.93
N GLY A 16 -8.07 4.20 -9.18
CA GLY A 16 -8.30 5.30 -10.12
C GLY A 16 -9.43 6.22 -9.66
N ARG A 17 -10.55 5.66 -9.20
CA ARG A 17 -11.70 6.43 -8.70
C ARG A 17 -11.36 7.22 -7.43
N LEU A 18 -10.64 6.63 -6.48
CA LEU A 18 -10.17 7.31 -5.28
C LEU A 18 -9.21 8.46 -5.62
N ALA A 19 -8.27 8.23 -6.55
CA ALA A 19 -7.37 9.30 -7.01
C ALA A 19 -8.13 10.47 -7.67
N GLN A 20 -9.18 10.19 -8.44
CA GLN A 20 -10.03 11.23 -9.05
C GLN A 20 -10.78 12.04 -7.98
N LEU A 21 -11.40 11.37 -7.00
CA LEU A 21 -12.09 12.04 -5.90
C LEU A 21 -11.13 12.88 -5.06
N GLN A 22 -9.91 12.36 -4.77
CA GLN A 22 -8.88 13.11 -4.07
C GLN A 22 -8.51 14.40 -4.83
N ALA A 23 -8.24 14.30 -6.13
CA ALA A 23 -7.88 15.45 -6.95
C ALA A 23 -9.01 16.48 -7.03
N ALA A 24 -10.28 16.02 -7.12
CA ALA A 24 -11.45 16.90 -7.11
C ALA A 24 -11.62 17.61 -5.75
N ALA A 25 -11.41 16.90 -4.65
CA ALA A 25 -11.49 17.48 -3.32
C ALA A 25 -10.37 18.50 -3.07
N ASP A 26 -9.14 18.20 -3.50
CA ASP A 26 -8.02 19.14 -3.39
C ASP A 26 -8.28 20.42 -4.20
N ALA A 27 -8.90 20.30 -5.38
CA ALA A 27 -9.31 21.45 -6.18
C ALA A 27 -10.45 22.26 -5.54
N ALA A 28 -11.38 21.60 -4.85
CA ALA A 28 -12.50 22.25 -4.18
C ALA A 28 -12.12 22.87 -2.80
N LYS A 29 -10.98 22.51 -2.25
CA LYS A 29 -10.53 22.97 -0.93
C LYS A 29 -10.36 24.49 -0.84
N ASP A 30 -9.85 25.09 -1.92
CA ASP A 30 -9.56 26.52 -2.01
C ASP A 30 -10.72 27.30 -2.65
N ASP A 31 -11.87 26.65 -2.92
CA ASP A 31 -13.04 27.31 -3.52
C ASP A 31 -13.70 28.20 -2.45
N ALA A 32 -13.53 29.52 -2.64
CA ALA A 32 -14.09 30.56 -1.80
C ALA A 32 -15.53 30.96 -2.19
N THR A 33 -16.22 30.16 -2.99
CA THR A 33 -17.59 30.46 -3.42
C THR A 33 -18.52 30.61 -2.21
N PRO A 34 -19.22 31.74 -2.05
CA PRO A 34 -20.16 31.94 -0.96
C PRO A 34 -21.28 30.92 -1.03
N LEU A 35 -21.46 30.13 0.04
CA LEU A 35 -22.55 29.17 0.14
C LEU A 35 -23.83 29.90 0.52
N LEU A 36 -24.93 29.60 -0.15
CA LEU A 36 -26.25 29.98 0.26
C LEU A 36 -26.64 29.19 1.52
N GLY A 37 -27.37 29.81 2.45
CA GLY A 37 -27.66 29.17 3.73
C GLY A 37 -28.27 27.76 3.57
N GLY A 38 -27.59 26.76 4.08
CA GLY A 38 -27.98 25.35 4.03
C GLY A 38 -27.28 24.51 2.94
N GLU A 39 -26.46 25.11 2.07
CA GLU A 39 -25.66 24.37 1.12
C GLU A 39 -24.40 23.81 1.78
N GLU A 40 -24.07 22.56 1.44
CA GLU A 40 -22.85 21.89 1.92
C GLU A 40 -21.67 22.28 1.01
N HIS A 41 -20.52 22.50 1.61
CA HIS A 41 -19.32 22.84 0.84
C HIS A 41 -18.94 21.68 -0.10
N PRO A 42 -18.58 21.93 -1.39
CA PRO A 42 -18.20 20.88 -2.33
C PRO A 42 -17.11 19.96 -1.83
N TYR A 43 -16.13 20.48 -1.06
CA TYR A 43 -15.10 19.69 -0.42
C TYR A 43 -15.67 18.64 0.55
N ASP A 44 -16.67 19.01 1.38
CA ASP A 44 -17.24 18.10 2.38
C ASP A 44 -18.04 16.97 1.71
N VAL A 45 -18.72 17.26 0.59
CA VAL A 45 -19.39 16.25 -0.22
C VAL A 45 -18.38 15.26 -0.78
N LEU A 46 -17.32 15.77 -1.44
CA LEU A 46 -16.28 14.93 -2.05
C LEU A 46 -15.49 14.12 -1.00
N ALA A 47 -15.25 14.68 0.18
CA ALA A 47 -14.61 13.97 1.29
C ALA A 47 -15.47 12.79 1.79
N ARG A 48 -16.79 12.97 1.86
CA ARG A 48 -17.73 11.90 2.22
C ARG A 48 -17.78 10.81 1.15
N ASP A 49 -17.85 11.21 -0.13
CA ASP A 49 -17.86 10.26 -1.26
C ASP A 49 -16.56 9.45 -1.30
N TYR A 50 -15.42 10.11 -1.01
CA TYR A 50 -14.13 9.44 -0.88
C TYR A 50 -14.13 8.40 0.26
N ALA A 51 -14.64 8.77 1.44
CA ALA A 51 -14.69 7.85 2.57
C ALA A 51 -15.59 6.63 2.28
N THR A 52 -16.75 6.86 1.67
CA THR A 52 -17.67 5.78 1.27
C THR A 52 -17.01 4.84 0.25
N LEU A 53 -16.36 5.41 -0.78
CA LEU A 53 -15.68 4.60 -1.79
C LEU A 53 -14.48 3.83 -1.21
N LEU A 54 -13.79 4.38 -0.21
CA LEU A 54 -12.71 3.69 0.49
C LEU A 54 -13.22 2.47 1.27
N GLU A 55 -14.34 2.62 1.99
CA GLU A 55 -14.99 1.49 2.69
C GLU A 55 -15.43 0.40 1.71
N GLU A 56 -16.00 0.77 0.56
CA GLU A 56 -16.35 -0.18 -0.49
C GLU A 56 -15.11 -0.90 -1.04
N ALA A 57 -14.02 -0.17 -1.29
CA ALA A 57 -12.77 -0.72 -1.79
C ALA A 57 -12.13 -1.69 -0.80
N GLU A 58 -12.15 -1.38 0.50
CA GLU A 58 -11.68 -2.27 1.56
C GLU A 58 -12.54 -3.53 1.70
N ALA A 59 -13.86 -3.38 1.62
CA ALA A 59 -14.79 -4.52 1.69
C ALA A 59 -14.67 -5.48 0.48
N ALA A 60 -14.37 -4.93 -0.70
CA ALA A 60 -14.16 -5.70 -1.93
C ALA A 60 -12.72 -6.19 -2.10
N GLY A 61 -11.77 -5.59 -1.38
CA GLY A 61 -10.34 -5.83 -1.51
C GLY A 61 -9.89 -7.14 -0.87
N LEU A 62 -8.76 -7.64 -1.37
CA LEU A 62 -8.09 -8.78 -0.78
C LEU A 62 -7.29 -8.32 0.44
N ARG A 63 -7.75 -8.73 1.63
CA ARG A 63 -7.08 -8.40 2.89
C ARG A 63 -5.88 -9.31 3.11
N ILE A 64 -4.75 -8.72 3.39
CA ILE A 64 -3.53 -9.42 3.83
C ILE A 64 -2.98 -8.80 5.11
N VAL A 65 -2.39 -9.63 5.95
CA VAL A 65 -1.69 -9.20 7.16
C VAL A 65 -0.22 -9.52 7.01
N VAL A 66 0.62 -8.52 7.21
CA VAL A 66 2.08 -8.65 7.09
C VAL A 66 2.78 -8.16 8.34
N ARG A 67 4.00 -8.66 8.56
CA ARG A 67 4.95 -8.22 9.59
C ARG A 67 6.31 -7.93 8.98
N GLY A 68 7.16 -7.26 9.69
CA GLY A 68 8.59 -7.26 9.36
C GLY A 68 9.18 -8.66 9.61
N PRO A 69 10.05 -9.19 8.73
CA PRO A 69 10.89 -10.34 9.03
C PRO A 69 11.68 -10.14 10.31
N ARG A 70 12.07 -11.24 10.95
CA ARG A 70 13.06 -11.20 12.03
C ARG A 70 14.45 -10.96 11.44
N ASP A 71 15.39 -10.57 12.28
CA ASP A 71 16.76 -10.24 11.86
C ASP A 71 17.42 -11.43 11.13
N ASP A 72 17.25 -12.66 11.64
CA ASP A 72 17.75 -13.90 11.01
C ASP A 72 17.11 -14.16 9.65
N GLU A 73 15.79 -13.98 9.53
CA GLU A 73 15.04 -14.11 8.26
C GLU A 73 15.46 -13.03 7.24
N TRP A 74 15.79 -11.84 7.72
CA TRP A 74 16.28 -10.75 6.88
C TRP A 74 17.68 -11.01 6.35
N ASP A 75 18.60 -11.43 7.21
CA ASP A 75 19.97 -11.74 6.84
C ASP A 75 20.01 -12.89 5.81
N ASP A 76 19.25 -13.97 6.04
CA ASP A 76 19.11 -15.08 5.09
C ASP A 76 18.58 -14.61 3.74
N LEU A 77 17.62 -13.67 3.72
CA LEU A 77 17.07 -13.10 2.49
C LEU A 77 18.13 -12.32 1.70
N VAL A 78 18.87 -11.45 2.38
CA VAL A 78 19.90 -10.61 1.75
C VAL A 78 21.03 -11.47 1.20
N ASP A 79 21.47 -12.48 1.96
CA ASP A 79 22.52 -13.41 1.52
C ASP A 79 22.10 -14.23 0.31
N ALA A 80 20.84 -14.67 0.26
CA ALA A 80 20.31 -15.42 -0.88
C ALA A 80 20.01 -14.54 -2.11
N HIS A 81 19.80 -13.24 -1.93
CA HIS A 81 19.41 -12.29 -2.96
C HIS A 81 20.23 -11.00 -2.91
N PRO A 82 21.57 -11.05 -3.03
CA PRO A 82 22.41 -9.86 -2.90
C PRO A 82 22.08 -8.81 -3.97
N PRO A 83 22.24 -7.51 -3.65
CA PRO A 83 22.04 -6.44 -4.61
C PRO A 83 22.88 -6.62 -5.87
N ARG A 84 22.31 -6.28 -7.02
CA ARG A 84 23.06 -6.31 -8.30
C ARG A 84 24.07 -5.16 -8.37
N THR A 85 25.17 -5.41 -9.06
CA THR A 85 26.25 -4.43 -9.25
C THR A 85 26.13 -3.67 -10.57
N ASP A 86 25.25 -4.09 -11.49
CA ASP A 86 25.03 -3.44 -12.78
C ASP A 86 24.46 -2.02 -12.56
N GLU A 87 25.07 -0.99 -13.16
CA GLU A 87 24.69 0.40 -13.00
C GLU A 87 23.18 0.67 -13.18
N GLN A 88 22.55 -0.03 -14.12
CA GLN A 88 21.12 0.12 -14.41
C GLN A 88 20.20 -0.27 -13.23
N PHE A 89 20.65 -1.13 -12.33
CA PHE A 89 19.82 -1.68 -11.24
C PHE A 89 20.37 -1.37 -9.85
N ALA A 90 21.63 -0.94 -9.78
CA ALA A 90 22.38 -0.78 -8.53
C ALA A 90 21.68 0.15 -7.53
N ASP A 91 21.12 1.27 -7.98
CA ASP A 91 20.50 2.26 -7.09
C ASP A 91 19.21 1.71 -6.45
N GLY A 92 18.36 1.01 -7.21
CA GLY A 92 17.13 0.41 -6.71
C GLY A 92 17.40 -0.72 -5.72
N ASP A 93 18.30 -1.64 -6.07
CA ASP A 93 18.68 -2.76 -5.22
C ASP A 93 19.41 -2.28 -3.95
N LYS A 94 20.27 -1.26 -4.08
CA LYS A 94 20.99 -0.65 -2.95
C LYS A 94 20.02 0.01 -1.96
N ALA A 95 18.99 0.68 -2.46
CA ALA A 95 17.97 1.32 -1.61
C ALA A 95 17.14 0.29 -0.84
N LEU A 96 16.89 -0.89 -1.42
CA LEU A 96 16.18 -1.99 -0.79
C LEU A 96 17.06 -2.86 0.11
N GLY A 97 18.37 -2.91 -0.14
CA GLY A 97 19.33 -3.78 0.53
C GLY A 97 19.41 -5.20 -0.06
N PHE A 98 18.66 -5.49 -1.11
CA PHE A 98 18.62 -6.79 -1.79
C PHE A 98 18.25 -6.67 -3.28
N ASN A 99 18.40 -7.75 -4.04
CA ASN A 99 18.02 -7.82 -5.45
C ASN A 99 16.49 -7.77 -5.61
N GLU A 100 15.95 -6.63 -6.08
CA GLU A 100 14.51 -6.42 -6.27
C GLU A 100 13.86 -7.53 -7.12
N ARG A 101 14.54 -7.99 -8.17
CA ARG A 101 13.96 -8.95 -9.12
C ARG A 101 13.68 -10.31 -8.48
N THR A 102 14.57 -10.77 -7.60
CA THR A 102 14.53 -12.12 -7.03
C THR A 102 14.08 -12.16 -5.57
N GLY A 103 14.23 -11.06 -4.83
CA GLY A 103 13.98 -10.99 -3.39
C GLY A 103 12.56 -10.57 -2.98
N LEU A 104 11.76 -9.92 -3.86
CA LEU A 104 10.44 -9.43 -3.46
C LEU A 104 9.50 -10.53 -2.93
N ARG A 105 9.39 -11.66 -3.64
CA ARG A 105 8.51 -12.75 -3.21
C ARG A 105 9.00 -13.47 -1.96
N PRO A 106 10.30 -13.83 -1.83
CA PRO A 106 10.87 -14.30 -0.57
C PRO A 106 10.62 -13.35 0.60
N LEU A 107 10.77 -12.04 0.39
CA LEU A 107 10.50 -11.04 1.43
C LEU A 107 9.03 -11.08 1.90
N ILE A 108 8.07 -11.17 0.95
CA ILE A 108 6.66 -11.31 1.32
C ILE A 108 6.44 -12.57 2.13
N LEU A 109 6.98 -13.71 1.70
CA LEU A 109 6.83 -14.99 2.40
C LEU A 109 7.37 -14.94 3.82
N ALA A 110 8.50 -14.29 4.04
CA ALA A 110 9.07 -14.10 5.37
C ALA A 110 8.20 -13.21 6.28
N GLY A 111 7.47 -12.26 5.68
CA GLY A 111 6.61 -11.32 6.39
C GLY A 111 5.12 -11.63 6.39
N LEU A 112 4.63 -12.55 5.57
CA LEU A 112 3.20 -12.84 5.44
C LEU A 112 2.65 -13.58 6.66
N VAL A 113 1.59 -13.02 7.26
CA VAL A 113 0.88 -13.60 8.41
C VAL A 113 -0.46 -14.19 7.98
N GLU A 114 -1.21 -13.43 7.15
CA GLU A 114 -2.48 -13.85 6.57
C GLU A 114 -2.50 -13.47 5.07
N PRO A 115 -2.88 -14.38 4.19
CA PRO A 115 -3.16 -15.80 4.43
C PRO A 115 -1.91 -16.59 4.87
N ALA A 116 -2.12 -17.71 5.59
CA ALA A 116 -1.02 -18.57 6.05
C ALA A 116 -0.46 -19.38 4.89
N ILE A 117 0.53 -18.81 4.20
CA ILE A 117 1.24 -19.41 3.07
C ILE A 117 2.72 -19.57 3.46
N ASP A 118 3.22 -20.79 3.38
CA ASP A 118 4.53 -21.18 3.88
C ASP A 118 5.53 -21.56 2.77
N THR A 119 5.05 -21.71 1.53
CA THR A 119 5.88 -22.10 0.41
C THR A 119 5.72 -21.19 -0.80
N ARG A 120 6.80 -21.09 -1.59
CA ARG A 120 6.82 -20.32 -2.83
C ARG A 120 5.75 -20.77 -3.82
N SER A 121 5.56 -22.10 -3.98
CA SER A 121 4.57 -22.64 -4.92
C SER A 121 3.16 -22.22 -4.54
N ARG A 122 2.79 -22.38 -3.25
CA ARG A 122 1.46 -21.96 -2.77
C ARG A 122 1.24 -20.46 -2.90
N PHE A 123 2.29 -19.66 -2.74
CA PHE A 123 2.22 -18.23 -2.96
C PHE A 123 2.00 -17.89 -4.45
N ASP A 124 2.71 -18.55 -5.35
CA ASP A 124 2.55 -18.33 -6.79
C ASP A 124 1.15 -18.77 -7.27
N ASP A 125 0.61 -19.87 -6.73
CA ASP A 125 -0.77 -20.33 -6.98
C ASP A 125 -1.80 -19.30 -6.47
N TRP A 126 -1.61 -18.80 -5.26
CA TRP A 126 -2.47 -17.77 -4.65
C TRP A 126 -2.45 -16.46 -5.44
N VAL A 127 -1.28 -16.02 -5.90
CA VAL A 127 -1.12 -14.84 -6.78
C VAL A 127 -1.90 -15.03 -8.08
N ALA A 128 -1.81 -16.21 -8.69
CA ALA A 128 -2.54 -16.53 -9.92
C ALA A 128 -4.06 -16.59 -9.72
N GLU A 129 -4.51 -17.23 -8.64
CA GLU A 129 -5.93 -17.34 -8.27
C GLU A 129 -6.60 -15.97 -8.11
N HIS A 130 -5.89 -15.02 -7.49
CA HIS A 130 -6.43 -13.68 -7.24
C HIS A 130 -6.06 -12.67 -8.33
N GLY A 131 -5.38 -13.08 -9.40
CA GLY A 131 -5.02 -12.22 -10.53
C GLY A 131 -4.12 -11.05 -10.16
N LEU A 132 -3.25 -11.23 -9.14
CA LEU A 132 -2.40 -10.15 -8.64
C LEU A 132 -1.34 -9.75 -9.65
N SER A 133 -1.23 -8.46 -9.90
CA SER A 133 -0.24 -7.89 -10.80
C SER A 133 1.16 -7.83 -10.14
N ARG A 134 2.19 -7.63 -10.96
CA ARG A 134 3.54 -7.35 -10.46
C ARG A 134 3.59 -6.10 -9.57
N GLY A 135 2.74 -5.10 -9.86
CA GLY A 135 2.62 -3.88 -9.05
C GLY A 135 2.07 -4.17 -7.65
N ASP A 136 1.09 -5.06 -7.55
CA ASP A 136 0.52 -5.47 -6.27
C ASP A 136 1.56 -6.23 -5.43
N ILE A 137 2.27 -7.17 -6.03
CA ILE A 137 3.37 -7.88 -5.37
C ILE A 137 4.45 -6.91 -4.87
N LYS A 138 4.83 -5.92 -5.68
CA LYS A 138 5.80 -4.91 -5.27
C LYS A 138 5.28 -4.05 -4.10
N ALA A 139 4.02 -3.64 -4.13
CA ALA A 139 3.41 -2.85 -3.06
C ALA A 139 3.42 -3.60 -1.72
N VAL A 140 3.03 -4.89 -1.73
CA VAL A 140 3.08 -5.75 -0.53
C VAL A 140 4.51 -5.92 -0.01
N ALA A 141 5.46 -6.20 -0.91
CA ALA A 141 6.86 -6.36 -0.53
C ALA A 141 7.45 -5.09 0.09
N LEU A 142 7.14 -3.92 -0.47
CA LEU A 142 7.57 -2.63 0.09
C LEU A 142 6.95 -2.36 1.46
N LYS A 143 5.72 -2.84 1.71
CA LYS A 143 5.10 -2.76 3.04
C LYS A 143 5.85 -3.61 4.07
N VAL A 144 6.18 -4.86 3.72
CA VAL A 144 7.00 -5.74 4.56
C VAL A 144 8.38 -5.12 4.81
N TRP A 145 9.01 -4.59 3.77
CA TRP A 145 10.31 -3.92 3.86
C TRP A 145 10.27 -2.72 4.81
N ALA A 146 9.24 -1.90 4.71
CA ALA A 146 9.07 -0.72 5.57
C ALA A 146 8.89 -1.09 7.04
N LEU A 147 8.15 -2.16 7.33
CA LEU A 147 7.99 -2.69 8.69
C LEU A 147 9.31 -3.21 9.27
N THR A 148 10.16 -3.80 8.42
CA THR A 148 11.49 -4.27 8.80
C THR A 148 12.41 -3.12 9.17
N ASN A 149 12.41 -2.06 8.36
CA ASN A 149 13.33 -0.92 8.50
C ASN A 149 12.78 0.22 9.37
N GLY A 150 11.62 0.04 10.01
CA GLY A 150 11.00 1.07 10.85
C GLY A 150 10.55 2.31 10.08
N VAL A 151 10.40 2.21 8.76
CA VAL A 151 9.96 3.31 7.89
C VAL A 151 8.44 3.27 7.77
N ASN A 152 7.79 4.42 7.95
CA ASN A 152 6.38 4.54 7.60
C ASN A 152 6.26 4.59 6.07
N ALA A 153 6.13 3.43 5.43
CA ALA A 153 5.84 3.39 4.00
C ALA A 153 4.42 3.90 3.79
N VAL A 154 4.32 5.00 3.08
CA VAL A 154 3.03 5.42 2.51
C VAL A 154 2.74 4.44 1.38
N ASP A 155 1.67 3.64 1.54
CA ASP A 155 1.20 2.78 0.46
C ASP A 155 0.76 3.67 -0.70
N PRO A 156 1.37 3.56 -1.89
CA PRO A 156 0.97 4.37 -3.03
C PRO A 156 -0.47 4.11 -3.49
N LYS A 157 -1.11 3.03 -3.02
CA LYS A 157 -2.52 2.71 -3.25
C LYS A 157 -3.44 3.07 -2.07
N SER A 158 -2.88 3.30 -0.88
CA SER A 158 -3.64 3.79 0.28
C SER A 158 -3.51 5.31 0.36
N LEU A 159 -4.43 6.01 -0.26
CA LEU A 159 -4.57 7.44 -0.04
C LEU A 159 -5.09 7.65 1.40
N PRO A 160 -4.48 8.55 2.18
CA PRO A 160 -5.00 8.86 3.50
C PRO A 160 -6.43 9.45 3.37
N PRO A 161 -7.31 9.20 4.34
CA PRO A 161 -8.62 9.85 4.35
C PRO A 161 -8.43 11.37 4.31
N LEU A 162 -9.25 12.03 3.52
CA LEU A 162 -9.23 13.49 3.44
C LEU A 162 -9.52 14.09 4.83
N PRO A 163 -8.73 15.07 5.28
CA PRO A 163 -9.04 15.76 6.52
C PRO A 163 -10.38 16.49 6.37
N THR A 164 -11.27 16.33 7.35
CA THR A 164 -12.50 17.13 7.40
C THR A 164 -12.14 18.60 7.62
N ARG A 165 -12.93 19.54 7.08
CA ARG A 165 -12.71 20.98 7.21
C ARG A 165 -12.56 21.43 8.67
N ALA A 166 -13.31 20.82 9.59
CA ALA A 166 -13.23 21.10 11.03
C ALA A 166 -11.87 20.78 11.67
N ALA A 167 -11.05 19.90 11.05
CA ALA A 167 -9.72 19.56 11.53
C ALA A 167 -8.63 20.52 11.04
N VAL A 168 -8.94 21.41 10.10
CA VAL A 168 -7.99 22.37 9.51
C VAL A 168 -8.11 23.77 10.18
N GLU A 169 -9.21 24.03 10.89
CA GLU A 169 -9.46 25.33 11.56
C GLU A 169 -8.93 25.41 13.01
N ASN A 170 -8.21 24.38 13.49
CA ASN A 170 -7.45 24.35 14.74
C ASN A 170 -5.95 24.27 14.43
#